data_eb005a88efa230f8b954e450213414e2
#
_entry.id   eb005a88efa230f8b954e450213414e2
#
_cell.length_a   1.000
_cell.length_b   1.000
_cell.length_c   1.000
_cell.angle_alpha   90.00
_cell.angle_beta   90.00
_cell.angle_gamma   90.00
#
_symmetry.space_group_name_H-M   'P 1'
#
loop_
_entity.id
_entity.type
_entity.pdbx_description
1 polymer ?
#
loop_
_entity_poly.entity_id
_entity_poly.type
_entity_poly.pdbx_seq_one_letter_code
_entity_poly.pdbx_strand_id
1 'polypeptide(L)'
;MLDVNGTIAKDGRLIDKVARPLNALKDRFQIHLLTADTYGKQDSIDVMLGLKAVRLKPGNEAGQKADYVRNLGAEKVVAVGNGANDAAMLKAAVIGIAVLGDEGLAVEALQAA
;
A
#
# COMPACT_ATOMS: atom_id res chain seq x y z
N MET A 1 6.30 -0.90 1.88
CA MET A 1 4.92 -1.38 2.07
C MET A 1 3.97 -0.45 1.35
N LEU A 2 3.09 -1.01 0.54
CA LEU A 2 2.24 -0.22 -0.35
C LEU A 2 0.78 -0.61 -0.18
N ASP A 3 -0.08 0.38 0.02
CA ASP A 3 -1.50 0.25 -0.26
C ASP A 3 -1.70 0.07 -1.78
N VAL A 4 -2.80 -0.54 -2.21
CA VAL A 4 -3.00 -0.84 -3.63
C VAL A 4 -3.93 0.19 -4.28
N ASN A 5 -5.23 0.11 -4.02
CA ASN A 5 -6.20 0.98 -4.69
C ASN A 5 -6.07 2.44 -4.20
N GLY A 6 -5.97 3.35 -5.15
CA GLY A 6 -5.73 4.76 -4.90
C GLY A 6 -4.26 5.14 -4.74
N THR A 7 -3.35 4.16 -4.66
CA THR A 7 -1.92 4.36 -4.51
C THR A 7 -1.17 3.90 -5.76
N ILE A 8 -1.19 2.61 -6.06
CA ILE A 8 -0.57 2.05 -7.27
C ILE A 8 -1.58 1.54 -8.29
N ALA A 9 -2.85 1.48 -7.92
CA ALA A 9 -3.94 1.02 -8.74
C ALA A 9 -5.15 1.92 -8.63
N LYS A 10 -5.99 1.92 -9.67
CA LYS A 10 -7.28 2.59 -9.71
C LYS A 10 -8.33 1.59 -10.15
N ASP A 11 -9.41 1.47 -9.39
CA ASP A 11 -10.53 0.56 -9.68
C ASP A 11 -10.05 -0.89 -9.93
N GLY A 12 -9.04 -1.33 -9.19
CA GLY A 12 -8.49 -2.68 -9.29
C GLY A 12 -7.52 -2.89 -10.45
N ARG A 13 -7.10 -1.84 -11.14
CA ARG A 13 -6.13 -1.90 -12.24
C ARG A 13 -4.90 -1.07 -11.91
N LEU A 14 -3.71 -1.61 -12.21
CA LEU A 14 -2.47 -0.86 -12.03
C LEU A 14 -2.49 0.44 -12.84
N ILE A 15 -2.00 1.50 -12.21
CA ILE A 15 -1.78 2.78 -12.87
C ILE A 15 -0.65 2.59 -13.91
N ASP A 16 -0.81 3.18 -15.10
CA ASP A 16 0.20 3.13 -16.15
C ASP A 16 1.56 3.57 -15.64
N LYS A 17 2.61 2.87 -16.09
CA LYS A 17 4.02 3.16 -15.79
C LYS A 17 4.43 2.87 -14.34
N VAL A 18 3.58 2.21 -13.54
CA VAL A 18 3.92 1.84 -12.15
C VAL A 18 4.67 0.51 -12.09
N ALA A 19 4.28 -0.47 -12.91
CA ALA A 19 4.83 -1.82 -12.81
C ALA A 19 6.35 -1.88 -13.01
N ARG A 20 6.87 -1.13 -13.97
CA ARG A 20 8.30 -1.16 -14.30
C ARG A 20 9.18 -0.61 -13.18
N PRO A 21 8.90 0.59 -12.60
CA PRO A 21 9.66 1.07 -11.46
C PRO A 21 9.56 0.17 -10.23
N LEU A 22 8.38 -0.40 -9.95
CA LEU A 22 8.23 -1.32 -8.83
C LEU A 22 9.06 -2.58 -9.01
N ASN A 23 9.08 -3.15 -10.21
CA ASN A 23 9.92 -4.31 -10.51
C ASN A 23 11.41 -3.98 -10.35
N ALA A 24 11.84 -2.78 -10.72
CA ALA A 24 13.21 -2.33 -10.53
C ALA A 24 13.57 -2.19 -9.03
N LEU A 25 12.63 -1.73 -8.21
CA LEU A 25 12.86 -1.56 -6.76
C LEU A 25 13.02 -2.89 -6.02
N LYS A 26 12.55 -4.00 -6.56
CA LYS A 26 12.69 -5.33 -5.92
C LYS A 26 14.15 -5.72 -5.65
N ASP A 27 15.09 -5.21 -6.41
CA ASP A 27 16.50 -5.49 -6.21
C ASP A 27 17.07 -4.85 -4.93
N ARG A 28 16.38 -3.84 -4.41
CA ARG A 28 16.85 -3.04 -3.27
C ARG A 28 15.91 -3.10 -2.07
N PHE A 29 14.64 -3.39 -2.30
CA PHE A 29 13.61 -3.40 -1.28
C PHE A 29 12.78 -4.67 -1.34
N GLN A 30 12.40 -5.16 -0.17
CA GLN A 30 11.30 -6.11 -0.07
C GLN A 30 10.00 -5.34 -0.22
N ILE A 31 9.22 -5.66 -1.25
CA ILE A 31 7.95 -4.99 -1.51
C ILE A 31 6.80 -5.81 -0.93
N HIS A 32 6.00 -5.18 -0.08
CA HIS A 32 4.80 -5.77 0.51
C HIS A 32 3.59 -4.96 0.06
N LEU A 33 2.62 -5.63 -0.56
CA LEU A 33 1.35 -5.05 -0.96
C LEU A 33 0.27 -5.47 0.03
N LEU A 34 -0.52 -4.54 0.52
CA LEU A 34 -1.64 -4.81 1.42
C LEU A 34 -2.92 -4.26 0.81
N THR A 35 -3.95 -5.08 0.76
CA THR A 35 -5.20 -4.71 0.13
C THR A 35 -6.39 -5.41 0.77
N ALA A 36 -7.53 -4.72 0.82
CA ALA A 36 -8.80 -5.34 1.13
C ALA A 36 -9.39 -6.10 -0.08
N ASP A 37 -8.75 -5.95 -1.26
CA ASP A 37 -9.19 -6.53 -2.53
C ASP A 37 -10.66 -6.20 -2.86
N THR A 38 -11.01 -4.93 -2.66
CA THR A 38 -12.40 -4.44 -2.81
C THR A 38 -12.99 -4.75 -4.17
N TYR A 39 -12.18 -4.74 -5.22
CA TYR A 39 -12.63 -4.96 -6.60
C TYR A 39 -12.47 -6.41 -7.07
N GLY A 40 -11.90 -7.30 -6.26
CA GLY A 40 -11.68 -8.70 -6.61
C GLY A 40 -10.71 -8.92 -7.76
N LYS A 41 -9.82 -7.96 -8.04
CA LYS A 41 -8.90 -7.98 -9.18
C LYS A 41 -7.43 -8.08 -8.80
N GLN A 42 -7.15 -8.34 -7.53
CA GLN A 42 -5.78 -8.34 -7.04
C GLN A 42 -4.91 -9.42 -7.69
N ASP A 43 -5.49 -10.56 -8.05
CA ASP A 43 -4.73 -11.64 -8.69
C ASP A 43 -4.02 -11.18 -9.96
N SER A 44 -4.66 -10.35 -10.78
CA SER A 44 -4.04 -9.80 -11.99
C SER A 44 -2.84 -8.89 -11.66
N ILE A 45 -2.98 -8.08 -10.62
CA ILE A 45 -1.88 -7.20 -10.16
C ILE A 45 -0.74 -8.04 -9.63
N ASP A 46 -1.03 -9.07 -8.84
CA ASP A 46 -0.03 -9.98 -8.31
C ASP A 46 0.81 -10.61 -9.42
N VAL A 47 0.16 -11.06 -10.49
CA VAL A 47 0.85 -11.64 -11.65
C VAL A 47 1.73 -10.60 -12.34
N MET A 48 1.20 -9.40 -12.59
CA MET A 48 1.95 -8.33 -13.27
C MET A 48 3.19 -7.89 -12.50
N LEU A 49 3.12 -7.89 -11.18
CA LEU A 49 4.22 -7.46 -10.30
C LEU A 49 5.10 -8.61 -9.84
N GLY A 50 4.68 -9.86 -10.06
CA GLY A 50 5.39 -11.03 -9.52
C GLY A 50 5.44 -11.03 -7.99
N LEU A 51 4.41 -10.49 -7.35
CA LEU A 51 4.26 -10.41 -5.90
C LEU A 51 2.88 -10.93 -5.53
N LYS A 52 2.76 -11.50 -4.34
CA LYS A 52 1.46 -11.86 -3.79
C LYS A 52 1.09 -10.88 -2.68
N ALA A 53 0.08 -10.06 -2.91
CA ALA A 53 -0.40 -9.11 -1.92
C ALA A 53 -1.02 -9.83 -0.72
N VAL A 54 -0.88 -9.23 0.45
CA VAL A 54 -1.59 -9.65 1.65
C VAL A 54 -3.03 -9.15 1.55
N ARG A 55 -3.99 -10.07 1.59
CA ARG A 55 -5.42 -9.75 1.66
C ARG A 55 -5.78 -9.51 3.12
N LEU A 56 -6.26 -8.31 3.40
CA LEU A 56 -6.71 -7.95 4.73
C LEU A 56 -8.05 -8.61 5.03
N LYS A 57 -8.26 -8.96 6.29
CA LYS A 57 -9.56 -9.45 6.76
C LYS A 57 -10.54 -8.27 6.83
N PRO A 58 -11.86 -8.50 6.62
CA PRO A 58 -12.83 -7.45 6.79
C PRO A 58 -12.82 -6.88 8.21
N GLY A 59 -12.91 -5.56 8.29
CA GLY A 59 -12.91 -4.84 9.58
C GLY A 59 -11.51 -4.52 10.10
N ASN A 60 -11.38 -3.36 10.67
CA ASN A 60 -10.13 -2.85 11.25
C ASN A 60 -8.93 -2.93 10.30
N GLU A 61 -9.13 -2.58 9.05
CA GLU A 61 -8.07 -2.57 8.04
C GLU A 61 -6.90 -1.66 8.45
N ALA A 62 -7.21 -0.51 9.04
CA ALA A 62 -6.19 0.42 9.53
C ALA A 62 -5.28 -0.23 10.59
N GLY A 63 -5.86 -0.93 11.55
CA GLY A 63 -5.11 -1.64 12.58
C GLY A 63 -4.28 -2.78 12.00
N GLN A 64 -4.84 -3.54 11.06
CA GLN A 64 -4.10 -4.62 10.39
C GLN A 64 -2.89 -4.11 9.63
N LYS A 65 -3.03 -2.99 8.92
CA LYS A 65 -1.92 -2.36 8.19
C LYS A 65 -0.83 -1.87 9.14
N ALA A 66 -1.21 -1.21 10.21
CA ALA A 66 -0.25 -0.72 11.21
C ALA A 66 0.49 -1.87 11.91
N ASP A 67 -0.22 -2.94 12.26
CA ASP A 67 0.38 -4.13 12.87
C ASP A 67 1.36 -4.81 11.93
N TYR A 68 1.05 -4.84 10.64
CA TYR A 68 1.96 -5.39 9.63
C TYR A 68 3.28 -4.62 9.58
N VAL A 69 3.23 -3.28 9.63
CA VAL A 69 4.44 -2.43 9.72
C VAL A 69 5.25 -2.76 10.95
N ARG A 70 4.59 -2.86 12.11
CA ARG A 70 5.28 -3.16 13.37
C ARG A 70 5.95 -4.54 13.36
N ASN A 71 5.28 -5.53 12.77
CA ASN A 71 5.81 -6.89 12.68
C ASN A 71 7.00 -7.00 11.72
N LEU A 72 7.08 -6.14 10.71
CA LEU A 72 8.25 -6.05 9.83
C LEU A 72 9.43 -5.35 10.49
N GLY A 73 9.18 -4.57 11.53
CA GLY A 73 10.17 -3.67 12.13
C GLY A 73 9.98 -2.26 11.59
N ALA A 74 9.18 -1.45 12.30
CA ALA A 74 8.74 -0.14 11.83
C ALA A 74 9.88 0.79 11.43
N GLU A 75 11.02 0.68 12.09
CA GLU A 75 12.22 1.48 11.81
C GLU A 75 12.88 1.17 10.46
N LYS A 76 12.44 0.10 9.80
CA LYS A 76 12.96 -0.34 8.50
C LYS A 76 11.93 -0.20 7.38
N VAL A 77 10.74 0.33 7.67
CA VAL A 77 9.61 0.33 6.74
C VAL A 77 9.36 1.72 6.19
N VAL A 78 9.29 1.80 4.86
CA VAL A 78 8.69 2.92 4.14
C VAL A 78 7.27 2.49 3.78
N ALA A 79 6.28 3.26 4.19
CA ALA A 79 4.87 2.99 3.91
C ALA A 79 4.30 4.03 2.96
N VAL A 80 3.48 3.60 2.01
CA VAL A 80 2.88 4.46 0.99
C VAL A 80 1.38 4.19 0.93
N GLY A 81 0.57 5.23 0.97
CA GLY A 81 -0.89 5.09 0.92
C GLY A 81 -1.61 6.41 0.72
N ASN A 82 -2.93 6.34 0.52
CA ASN A 82 -3.76 7.50 0.22
C ASN A 82 -5.03 7.62 1.07
N GLY A 83 -5.48 6.55 1.66
CA GLY A 83 -6.76 6.49 2.36
C GLY A 83 -6.69 6.74 3.85
N ALA A 84 -7.84 7.01 4.47
CA ALA A 84 -7.92 7.18 5.92
C ALA A 84 -7.43 5.93 6.67
N ASN A 85 -7.69 4.74 6.10
CA ASN A 85 -7.23 3.48 6.70
C ASN A 85 -5.72 3.24 6.56
N ASP A 86 -5.00 4.12 5.86
CA ASP A 86 -3.54 4.07 5.75
C ASP A 86 -2.85 4.95 6.81
N ALA A 87 -3.59 5.85 7.46
CA ALA A 87 -2.98 6.84 8.37
C ALA A 87 -2.15 6.18 9.47
N ALA A 88 -2.69 5.15 10.13
CA ALA A 88 -1.97 4.47 11.21
C ALA A 88 -0.68 3.79 10.73
N MET A 89 -0.69 3.17 9.55
CA MET A 89 0.53 2.57 8.99
C MET A 89 1.56 3.61 8.57
N LEU A 90 1.12 4.73 7.99
CA LEU A 90 2.02 5.82 7.61
C LEU A 90 2.71 6.41 8.84
N LYS A 91 1.95 6.58 9.92
CA LYS A 91 2.50 7.09 11.17
C LYS A 91 3.46 6.10 11.83
N ALA A 92 3.17 4.81 11.77
CA ALA A 92 3.99 3.77 12.39
C ALA A 92 5.34 3.57 11.68
N ALA A 93 5.39 3.73 10.36
CA ALA A 93 6.59 3.52 9.57
C ALA A 93 7.65 4.61 9.83
N VAL A 94 8.92 4.29 9.57
CA VAL A 94 10.00 5.28 9.69
C VAL A 94 9.83 6.40 8.66
N ILE A 95 9.31 6.08 7.47
CA ILE A 95 8.94 7.08 6.46
C ILE A 95 7.52 6.74 5.97
N GLY A 96 6.62 7.69 6.12
CA GLY A 96 5.27 7.61 5.57
C GLY A 96 5.14 8.55 4.37
N ILE A 97 4.63 8.03 3.27
CA ILE A 97 4.41 8.78 2.03
C ILE A 97 2.92 8.76 1.68
N ALA A 98 2.32 9.93 1.64
CA ALA A 98 0.93 10.09 1.20
C ALA A 98 0.89 10.36 -0.30
N VAL A 99 -0.03 9.70 -1.00
CA VAL A 99 -0.19 9.82 -2.45
C VAL A 99 -1.50 10.52 -2.78
N LEU A 100 -1.42 11.56 -3.58
CA LEU A 100 -2.57 12.23 -4.16
C LEU A 100 -2.70 11.81 -5.63
N GLY A 101 -3.61 10.89 -5.88
CA GLY A 101 -3.92 10.39 -7.22
C GLY A 101 -5.39 10.64 -7.58
N ASP A 102 -5.88 9.91 -8.60
CA ASP A 102 -7.25 10.06 -9.09
C ASP A 102 -8.32 9.74 -8.04
N GLU A 103 -8.03 8.87 -7.07
CA GLU A 103 -8.94 8.54 -5.98
C GLU A 103 -8.83 9.51 -4.80
N GLY A 104 -8.00 10.53 -4.92
CA GLY A 104 -7.82 11.56 -3.89
C GLY A 104 -6.83 11.15 -2.79
N LEU A 105 -6.80 11.96 -1.76
CA LEU A 105 -5.95 11.77 -0.58
C LEU A 105 -6.75 12.14 0.66
N ALA A 106 -6.91 11.22 1.57
CA ALA A 106 -7.57 11.48 2.84
C ALA A 106 -6.73 12.42 3.72
N VAL A 107 -7.39 13.34 4.40
CA VAL A 107 -6.73 14.29 5.31
C VAL A 107 -5.92 13.55 6.38
N GLU A 108 -6.47 12.48 6.93
CA GLU A 108 -5.83 11.66 7.95
C GLU A 108 -4.50 11.08 7.44
N ALA A 109 -4.47 10.62 6.19
CA ALA A 109 -3.25 10.11 5.56
C ALA A 109 -2.21 11.21 5.36
N LEU A 110 -2.65 12.38 4.88
CA LEU A 110 -1.76 13.52 4.69
C LEU A 110 -1.11 13.94 6.01
N GLN A 111 -1.89 14.02 7.08
CA GLN A 111 -1.38 14.44 8.40
C GLN A 111 -0.44 13.40 9.03
N ALA A 112 -0.62 12.13 8.70
CA ALA A 112 0.19 11.04 9.26
C ALA A 112 1.50 10.80 8.50
N ALA A 113 1.57 11.29 7.28
CA ALA A 113 2.74 11.10 6.42
C ALA A 113 3.96 11.90 6.86
#